data_76350ff42a96f56747d8d321b8a0aeef
#
_entry.id   76350ff42a96f56747d8d321b8a0aeef
#
_cell.length_a   1.000
_cell.length_b   1.000
_cell.length_c   1.000
_cell.angle_alpha   90.00
_cell.angle_beta   90.00
_cell.angle_gamma   90.00
#
_symmetry.space_group_name_H-M   'P 1'
#
loop_
_entity.id
_entity.type
_entity.pdbx_description
1 polymer ?
#
loop_
_entity_poly.entity_id
_entity_poly.type
_entity_poly.pdbx_seq_one_letter_code
_entity_poly.pdbx_strand_id
1 'polypeptide(L)'
;MLKSRATMLRTKNILRDFSGNNLKIIGFVKSFNEAKNGNLERCLKHLSEFCDDIVICDDSSRDNSVQIARKYTNNIIIMPNNFKKELQHKQKLLELTLSLNPDWIVWLDPDETFERAGELGGIRSLCEYGDKRGIDSFSFLYHNLWKARDHYRVDERWWTNWQPKLWKNTGNLKFESEEGLHLKQSPSGLINDKRTDIKIIHYGFSTSDFVKKKYETYKSLGQSGRYLDRIIDEKGIKLKKFEIDWFPITSLRITVVCLIFRSIEYLKFVMKSFNRHTNFAELLFIANDPSDEILEHMEKRKITHLRHINPNPEEYYINRVYRAWNYGGAKASGDILVFINSDMAFSTDWCKNLLKHLKKNRIITSRLVESGKLRSGKYGIEKDFGRSYKEFDEKMFEDYAERIKTNELRNGGLFMPCALYKDVFNKSGGYPKGNRVDNKGQVTSGDRVFFYETLASMGIKHYTAFDSIVYHIQEGEQDEE
;
A
#
# COMPACT_ATOMS: atom_id res chain seq x y z
N MET A 1 1.63 -24.80 4.87
CA MET A 1 2.06 -23.64 4.06
C MET A 1 1.76 -23.73 2.56
N LEU A 2 1.77 -24.89 1.92
CA LEU A 2 1.47 -25.07 0.48
C LEU A 2 -0.02 -24.91 0.10
N LYS A 3 -0.96 -25.20 1.01
CA LYS A 3 -2.41 -25.08 0.75
C LYS A 3 -2.92 -23.63 0.71
N SER A 4 -2.27 -22.67 1.39
CA SER A 4 -2.69 -21.26 1.37
C SER A 4 -2.35 -20.54 0.05
N ARG A 5 -1.27 -20.95 -0.63
CA ARG A 5 -0.83 -20.38 -1.92
C ARG A 5 -1.73 -20.78 -3.11
N ALA A 6 -2.18 -22.04 -3.14
CA ALA A 6 -3.10 -22.50 -4.18
C ALA A 6 -4.46 -21.78 -4.10
N THR A 7 -4.90 -21.40 -2.90
CA THR A 7 -6.09 -20.62 -2.67
C THR A 7 -5.91 -19.16 -3.12
N MET A 8 -4.75 -18.52 -2.84
CA MET A 8 -4.44 -17.17 -3.29
C MET A 8 -4.36 -17.04 -4.82
N LEU A 9 -3.73 -18.01 -5.49
CA LEU A 9 -3.66 -18.05 -6.96
C LEU A 9 -5.04 -18.35 -7.60
N ARG A 10 -5.86 -19.19 -6.97
CA ARG A 10 -7.23 -19.43 -7.44
C ARG A 10 -8.13 -18.22 -7.25
N THR A 11 -8.00 -17.47 -6.16
CA THR A 11 -8.80 -16.26 -5.92
C THR A 11 -8.42 -15.14 -6.91
N LYS A 12 -7.13 -14.95 -7.24
CA LYS A 12 -6.71 -14.03 -8.31
C LYS A 12 -7.27 -14.40 -9.68
N ASN A 13 -7.42 -15.68 -10.00
CA ASN A 13 -7.98 -16.12 -11.28
C ASN A 13 -9.53 -16.03 -11.37
N ILE A 14 -10.24 -16.10 -10.25
CA ILE A 14 -11.72 -15.98 -10.22
C ILE A 14 -12.18 -14.52 -10.38
N LEU A 15 -11.38 -13.53 -9.91
CA LEU A 15 -11.70 -12.10 -10.07
C LEU A 15 -11.43 -11.55 -11.48
N ARG A 16 -10.83 -12.33 -12.37
CA ARG A 16 -10.48 -11.94 -13.75
C ARG A 16 -11.65 -12.03 -14.75
N ASP A 17 -12.71 -12.77 -14.43
CA ASP A 17 -13.78 -13.07 -15.39
C ASP A 17 -14.83 -11.95 -15.61
N PHE A 18 -14.69 -10.79 -14.92
CA PHE A 18 -15.71 -9.72 -15.01
C PHE A 18 -15.23 -8.38 -15.59
N SER A 19 -13.94 -8.20 -15.89
CA SER A 19 -13.44 -7.04 -16.63
C SER A 19 -12.94 -7.48 -18.01
N GLY A 20 -13.60 -7.10 -19.07
CA GLY A 20 -13.43 -7.56 -20.44
C GLY A 20 -12.08 -7.29 -21.14
N ASN A 21 -10.97 -7.13 -20.42
CA ASN A 21 -9.61 -7.11 -20.97
C ASN A 21 -8.64 -7.77 -20.00
N ASN A 22 -8.33 -9.03 -20.26
CA ASN A 22 -7.47 -9.88 -19.41
C ASN A 22 -5.98 -9.64 -19.73
N LEU A 23 -5.49 -8.40 -19.58
CA LEU A 23 -4.07 -8.06 -19.81
C LEU A 23 -3.17 -8.76 -18.81
N LYS A 24 -2.20 -9.53 -19.30
CA LYS A 24 -1.18 -10.21 -18.51
C LYS A 24 0.08 -9.38 -18.42
N ILE A 25 0.36 -8.86 -17.24
CA ILE A 25 1.53 -8.03 -16.95
C ILE A 25 2.54 -8.84 -16.12
N ILE A 26 3.77 -8.96 -16.59
CA ILE A 26 4.83 -9.69 -15.89
C ILE A 26 5.91 -8.72 -15.42
N GLY A 27 6.25 -8.81 -14.13
CA GLY A 27 7.38 -8.09 -13.55
C GLY A 27 8.71 -8.72 -13.95
N PHE A 28 9.69 -7.88 -14.32
CA PHE A 28 11.00 -8.26 -14.78
C PHE A 28 12.05 -7.64 -13.85
N VAL A 29 12.78 -8.45 -13.08
CA VAL A 29 13.70 -7.97 -12.04
C VAL A 29 15.05 -8.67 -12.14
N LYS A 30 16.14 -7.88 -12.14
CA LYS A 30 17.50 -8.40 -12.03
C LYS A 30 18.06 -7.99 -10.66
N SER A 31 18.60 -8.95 -9.89
CA SER A 31 19.01 -8.72 -8.50
C SER A 31 20.42 -9.24 -8.21
N PHE A 32 21.13 -8.52 -7.30
CA PHE A 32 22.37 -8.96 -6.71
C PHE A 32 22.58 -8.34 -5.31
N ASN A 33 22.52 -9.15 -4.23
CA ASN A 33 22.76 -8.74 -2.85
C ASN A 33 21.89 -7.56 -2.37
N GLU A 34 20.59 -7.57 -2.66
CA GLU A 34 19.63 -6.49 -2.34
C GLU A 34 18.70 -6.79 -1.14
N ALA A 35 18.96 -7.89 -0.40
CA ALA A 35 18.16 -8.25 0.78
C ALA A 35 18.42 -7.32 1.98
N LYS A 36 19.70 -7.03 2.27
CA LYS A 36 20.10 -6.33 3.51
C LYS A 36 19.57 -4.90 3.64
N ASN A 37 19.34 -4.23 2.52
CA ASN A 37 18.85 -2.85 2.49
C ASN A 37 17.32 -2.76 2.37
N GLY A 38 16.63 -3.91 2.25
CA GLY A 38 15.18 -4.01 2.09
C GLY A 38 14.67 -3.58 0.70
N ASN A 39 15.56 -3.29 -0.25
CA ASN A 39 15.18 -2.83 -1.58
C ASN A 39 14.44 -3.91 -2.35
N LEU A 40 14.99 -5.12 -2.44
CA LEU A 40 14.38 -6.22 -3.17
C LEU A 40 12.96 -6.53 -2.67
N GLU A 41 12.78 -6.64 -1.34
CA GLU A 41 11.46 -6.96 -0.78
C GLU A 41 10.45 -5.84 -1.06
N ARG A 42 10.86 -4.57 -0.99
CA ARG A 42 10.03 -3.40 -1.36
C ARG A 42 9.62 -3.46 -2.83
N CYS A 43 10.56 -3.70 -3.74
CA CYS A 43 10.31 -3.80 -5.19
C CYS A 43 9.34 -4.93 -5.50
N LEU A 44 9.59 -6.14 -4.97
CA LEU A 44 8.75 -7.31 -5.24
C LEU A 44 7.34 -7.18 -4.65
N LYS A 45 7.23 -6.64 -3.43
CA LYS A 45 5.94 -6.30 -2.83
C LYS A 45 5.18 -5.31 -3.70
N HIS A 46 5.85 -4.27 -4.18
CA HIS A 46 5.27 -3.27 -5.06
C HIS A 46 4.77 -3.88 -6.39
N LEU A 47 5.61 -4.66 -7.08
CA LEU A 47 5.23 -5.33 -8.32
C LEU A 47 4.06 -6.29 -8.13
N SER A 48 3.98 -6.99 -7.00
CA SER A 48 2.90 -7.93 -6.71
C SER A 48 1.51 -7.30 -6.61
N GLU A 49 1.41 -5.96 -6.49
CA GLU A 49 0.13 -5.25 -6.44
C GLU A 49 -0.55 -5.13 -7.81
N PHE A 50 0.22 -5.11 -8.90
CA PHE A 50 -0.32 -4.89 -10.25
C PHE A 50 0.19 -5.85 -11.32
N CYS A 51 1.26 -6.62 -11.08
CA CYS A 51 1.71 -7.69 -11.96
C CYS A 51 0.99 -9.01 -11.67
N ASP A 52 0.80 -9.81 -12.71
CA ASP A 52 0.18 -11.14 -12.62
C ASP A 52 1.17 -12.18 -12.15
N ASP A 53 2.46 -12.02 -12.50
CA ASP A 53 3.59 -12.78 -12.00
C ASP A 53 4.86 -11.93 -12.06
N ILE A 54 5.94 -12.44 -11.48
CA ILE A 54 7.25 -11.78 -11.45
C ILE A 54 8.30 -12.80 -11.88
N VAL A 55 9.25 -12.38 -12.71
CA VAL A 55 10.40 -13.18 -13.12
C VAL A 55 11.66 -12.49 -12.62
N ILE A 56 12.56 -13.26 -12.04
CA ILE A 56 13.77 -12.75 -11.39
C ILE A 56 15.00 -13.45 -11.93
N CYS A 57 16.01 -12.66 -12.31
CA CYS A 57 17.38 -13.12 -12.48
C CYS A 57 18.22 -12.69 -11.28
N ASP A 58 18.68 -13.64 -10.50
CA ASP A 58 19.60 -13.39 -9.39
C ASP A 58 21.04 -13.71 -9.81
N ASP A 59 21.93 -12.74 -9.70
CA ASP A 59 23.34 -12.85 -10.09
C ASP A 59 24.17 -13.55 -8.98
N SER A 60 23.70 -14.70 -8.47
CA SER A 60 24.34 -15.48 -7.40
C SER A 60 24.56 -14.65 -6.12
N SER A 61 23.49 -14.07 -5.62
CA SER A 61 23.49 -13.33 -4.35
C SER A 61 23.99 -14.19 -3.19
N ARG A 62 24.78 -13.58 -2.30
CA ARG A 62 25.34 -14.21 -1.10
C ARG A 62 24.58 -13.87 0.17
N ASP A 63 23.54 -13.08 0.06
CA ASP A 63 22.61 -12.73 1.14
C ASP A 63 21.25 -13.44 0.97
N ASN A 64 20.24 -13.03 1.71
CA ASN A 64 18.91 -13.64 1.66
C ASN A 64 18.05 -13.24 0.44
N SER A 65 18.64 -12.65 -0.63
CA SER A 65 17.88 -12.17 -1.80
C SER A 65 17.05 -13.28 -2.44
N VAL A 66 17.62 -14.46 -2.68
CA VAL A 66 16.90 -15.60 -3.29
C VAL A 66 15.76 -16.08 -2.39
N GLN A 67 15.95 -16.12 -1.07
CA GLN A 67 14.91 -16.51 -0.09
C GLN A 67 13.76 -15.49 -0.08
N ILE A 68 14.06 -14.20 -0.19
CA ILE A 68 13.06 -13.14 -0.32
C ILE A 68 12.30 -13.31 -1.63
N ALA A 69 13.01 -13.49 -2.76
CA ALA A 69 12.40 -13.68 -4.07
C ALA A 69 11.39 -14.83 -4.09
N ARG A 70 11.72 -15.97 -3.47
CA ARG A 70 10.85 -17.15 -3.37
C ARG A 70 9.54 -16.92 -2.63
N LYS A 71 9.40 -15.85 -1.86
CA LYS A 71 8.12 -15.47 -1.24
C LYS A 71 7.11 -14.94 -2.27
N TYR A 72 7.59 -14.40 -3.38
CA TYR A 72 6.79 -13.68 -4.39
C TYR A 72 6.60 -14.49 -5.68
N THR A 73 7.61 -15.27 -6.09
CA THR A 73 7.56 -16.04 -7.33
C THR A 73 8.37 -17.33 -7.26
N ASN A 74 8.06 -18.27 -8.17
CA ASN A 74 8.90 -19.46 -8.44
C ASN A 74 9.74 -19.28 -9.72
N ASN A 75 9.51 -18.22 -10.50
CA ASN A 75 10.20 -17.95 -11.78
C ASN A 75 11.54 -17.25 -11.51
N ILE A 76 12.51 -18.00 -11.03
CA ILE A 76 13.83 -17.47 -10.63
C ILE A 76 14.91 -18.19 -11.41
N ILE A 77 15.78 -17.41 -12.11
CA ILE A 77 17.01 -17.89 -12.71
C ILE A 77 18.18 -17.43 -11.83
N ILE A 78 19.12 -18.31 -11.56
CA ILE A 78 20.38 -17.96 -10.88
C ILE A 78 21.50 -18.00 -11.91
N MET A 79 22.18 -16.87 -12.10
CA MET A 79 23.29 -16.72 -13.04
C MET A 79 24.58 -16.40 -12.30
N PRO A 80 25.75 -16.84 -12.79
CA PRO A 80 27.04 -16.43 -12.20
C PRO A 80 27.20 -14.91 -12.29
N ASN A 81 27.59 -14.26 -11.19
CA ASN A 81 27.78 -12.81 -11.16
C ASN A 81 28.86 -12.38 -12.17
N ASN A 82 28.45 -11.63 -13.18
CA ASN A 82 29.34 -10.97 -14.14
C ASN A 82 28.69 -9.69 -14.69
N PHE A 83 29.04 -8.55 -14.10
CA PHE A 83 28.50 -7.25 -14.52
C PHE A 83 28.77 -6.92 -16.00
N LYS A 84 29.86 -7.43 -16.61
CA LYS A 84 30.14 -7.21 -18.03
C LYS A 84 29.16 -7.96 -18.95
N LYS A 85 28.52 -9.02 -18.44
CA LYS A 85 27.54 -9.83 -19.18
C LYS A 85 26.09 -9.44 -18.85
N GLU A 86 25.86 -8.21 -18.43
CA GLU A 86 24.54 -7.73 -18.02
C GLU A 86 23.45 -7.97 -19.07
N LEU A 87 23.74 -7.69 -20.35
CA LEU A 87 22.77 -7.90 -21.44
C LEU A 87 22.48 -9.37 -21.71
N GLN A 88 23.46 -10.26 -21.54
CA GLN A 88 23.23 -11.71 -21.66
C GLN A 88 22.30 -12.20 -20.55
N HIS A 89 22.45 -11.70 -19.30
CA HIS A 89 21.57 -12.03 -18.20
C HIS A 89 20.16 -11.48 -18.43
N LYS A 90 20.03 -10.23 -18.92
CA LYS A 90 18.76 -9.66 -19.31
C LYS A 90 18.08 -10.44 -20.44
N GLN A 91 18.84 -10.94 -21.42
CA GLN A 91 18.29 -11.78 -22.49
C GLN A 91 17.73 -13.10 -21.94
N LYS A 92 18.45 -13.79 -21.04
CA LYS A 92 17.95 -15.02 -20.40
C LYS A 92 16.72 -14.77 -19.56
N LEU A 93 16.68 -13.66 -18.83
CA LEU A 93 15.52 -13.24 -18.06
C LEU A 93 14.32 -12.93 -18.99
N LEU A 94 14.57 -12.29 -20.16
CA LEU A 94 13.55 -12.01 -21.15
C LEU A 94 12.98 -13.29 -21.77
N GLU A 95 13.82 -14.26 -22.11
CA GLU A 95 13.39 -15.58 -22.62
C GLU A 95 12.43 -16.28 -21.63
N LEU A 96 12.78 -16.31 -20.33
CA LEU A 96 11.90 -16.85 -19.30
C LEU A 96 10.62 -16.02 -19.17
N THR A 97 10.71 -14.71 -19.24
CA THR A 97 9.53 -13.83 -19.16
C THR A 97 8.58 -14.08 -20.31
N LEU A 98 9.09 -14.16 -21.54
CA LEU A 98 8.29 -14.42 -22.76
C LEU A 98 7.65 -15.80 -22.77
N SER A 99 8.28 -16.82 -22.13
CA SER A 99 7.69 -18.15 -21.98
C SER A 99 6.39 -18.17 -21.17
N LEU A 100 6.15 -17.13 -20.38
CA LEU A 100 4.90 -16.94 -19.63
C LEU A 100 3.80 -16.23 -20.44
N ASN A 101 4.04 -15.92 -21.73
CA ASN A 101 3.12 -15.23 -22.62
C ASN A 101 2.53 -13.93 -22.01
N PRO A 102 3.37 -12.93 -21.64
CA PRO A 102 2.90 -11.62 -21.21
C PRO A 102 2.31 -10.82 -22.37
N ASP A 103 1.34 -9.95 -22.07
CA ASP A 103 0.96 -8.85 -22.98
C ASP A 103 1.91 -7.67 -22.81
N TRP A 104 2.26 -7.39 -21.54
CA TRP A 104 3.17 -6.33 -21.14
C TRP A 104 4.21 -6.79 -20.12
N ILE A 105 5.38 -6.18 -20.15
CA ILE A 105 6.50 -6.46 -19.25
C ILE A 105 6.87 -5.17 -18.52
N VAL A 106 6.96 -5.24 -17.18
CA VAL A 106 7.38 -4.14 -16.31
C VAL A 106 8.78 -4.42 -15.79
N TRP A 107 9.75 -3.60 -16.14
CA TRP A 107 11.09 -3.70 -15.58
C TRP A 107 11.31 -2.70 -14.44
N LEU A 108 11.61 -3.19 -13.26
CA LEU A 108 12.15 -2.40 -12.16
C LEU A 108 13.44 -3.03 -11.64
N ASP A 109 14.41 -2.18 -11.33
CA ASP A 109 15.57 -2.60 -10.55
C ASP A 109 15.15 -2.76 -9.08
N PRO A 110 15.86 -3.58 -8.26
CA PRO A 110 15.45 -3.84 -6.88
C PRO A 110 15.31 -2.59 -6.01
N ASP A 111 16.03 -1.52 -6.35
CA ASP A 111 16.01 -0.23 -5.66
C ASP A 111 15.05 0.79 -6.30
N GLU A 112 14.02 0.31 -7.01
CA GLU A 112 13.02 1.13 -7.70
C GLU A 112 11.58 0.75 -7.31
N THR A 113 10.70 1.75 -7.31
CA THR A 113 9.23 1.59 -7.29
C THR A 113 8.60 2.68 -8.14
N PHE A 114 7.39 2.47 -8.65
CA PHE A 114 6.58 3.58 -9.14
C PHE A 114 6.03 4.40 -7.97
N GLU A 115 5.71 5.65 -8.19
CA GLU A 115 4.91 6.43 -7.25
C GLU A 115 3.49 5.84 -7.10
N ARG A 116 2.73 6.29 -6.08
CA ARG A 116 1.40 5.78 -5.74
C ARG A 116 0.44 5.65 -6.92
N ALA A 117 0.46 6.62 -7.84
CA ALA A 117 -0.40 6.58 -9.03
C ALA A 117 -0.14 5.34 -9.91
N GLY A 118 1.11 4.91 -10.01
CA GLY A 118 1.49 3.69 -10.73
C GLY A 118 1.00 2.42 -10.04
N GLU A 119 1.21 2.34 -8.71
CA GLU A 119 0.81 1.21 -7.89
C GLU A 119 -0.72 1.00 -7.89
N LEU A 120 -1.49 2.07 -7.79
CA LEU A 120 -2.95 2.04 -7.65
C LEU A 120 -3.69 1.99 -9.00
N GLY A 121 -3.19 1.23 -9.94
CA GLY A 121 -3.83 0.93 -11.23
C GLY A 121 -3.28 1.73 -12.41
N GLY A 122 -2.41 2.72 -12.19
CA GLY A 122 -1.85 3.54 -13.27
C GLY A 122 -1.06 2.74 -14.29
N ILE A 123 -0.32 1.70 -13.89
CA ILE A 123 0.44 0.83 -14.80
C ILE A 123 -0.50 0.03 -15.69
N ARG A 124 -1.57 -0.57 -15.15
CA ARG A 124 -2.56 -1.30 -15.96
C ARG A 124 -3.28 -0.37 -16.94
N SER A 125 -3.65 0.83 -16.49
CA SER A 125 -4.26 1.85 -17.35
C SER A 125 -3.35 2.30 -18.50
N LEU A 126 -2.02 2.39 -18.26
CA LEU A 126 -1.06 2.67 -19.33
C LEU A 126 -1.00 1.52 -20.36
N CYS A 127 -1.02 0.26 -19.92
CA CYS A 127 -1.06 -0.90 -20.82
C CYS A 127 -2.31 -0.85 -21.72
N GLU A 128 -3.48 -0.65 -21.13
CA GLU A 128 -4.75 -0.50 -21.89
C GLU A 128 -4.73 0.68 -22.86
N TYR A 129 -4.18 1.81 -22.44
CA TYR A 129 -4.02 2.98 -23.29
C TYR A 129 -3.05 2.71 -24.45
N GLY A 130 -1.93 2.02 -24.17
CA GLY A 130 -0.93 1.63 -25.16
C GLY A 130 -1.54 0.72 -26.23
N ASP A 131 -2.32 -0.30 -25.83
CA ASP A 131 -2.99 -1.20 -26.75
C ASP A 131 -3.96 -0.48 -27.69
N LYS A 132 -4.74 0.47 -27.13
CA LYS A 132 -5.72 1.27 -27.92
C LYS A 132 -5.04 2.28 -28.86
N ARG A 133 -3.78 2.66 -28.62
CA ARG A 133 -3.08 3.73 -29.34
C ARG A 133 -1.87 3.27 -30.13
N GLY A 134 -1.56 1.96 -30.13
CA GLY A 134 -0.39 1.41 -30.82
C GLY A 134 0.94 1.86 -30.20
N ILE A 135 0.96 2.15 -28.89
CA ILE A 135 2.17 2.44 -28.13
C ILE A 135 2.71 1.12 -27.61
N ASP A 136 4.01 0.89 -27.74
CA ASP A 136 4.66 -0.35 -27.34
C ASP A 136 5.67 -0.18 -26.19
N SER A 137 5.95 1.06 -25.79
CA SER A 137 6.82 1.37 -24.65
C SER A 137 6.40 2.64 -23.93
N PHE A 138 6.60 2.66 -22.59
CA PHE A 138 6.47 3.87 -21.79
C PHE A 138 7.74 4.16 -21.03
N SER A 139 8.22 5.41 -21.17
CA SER A 139 9.35 5.95 -20.43
C SER A 139 8.89 6.74 -19.21
N PHE A 140 9.59 6.54 -18.09
CA PHE A 140 9.31 7.16 -16.80
C PHE A 140 10.44 8.07 -16.35
N LEU A 141 10.11 9.20 -15.75
CA LEU A 141 11.08 10.10 -15.12
C LEU A 141 11.50 9.57 -13.75
N TYR A 142 12.79 9.63 -13.46
CA TYR A 142 13.35 9.20 -12.19
C TYR A 142 13.36 10.33 -11.15
N HIS A 143 12.83 10.05 -9.98
CA HIS A 143 13.06 10.80 -8.77
C HIS A 143 14.13 10.08 -7.92
N ASN A 144 15.39 10.46 -8.11
CA ASN A 144 16.51 9.89 -7.36
C ASN A 144 16.53 10.44 -5.94
N LEU A 145 16.13 9.63 -4.94
CA LEU A 145 16.24 10.00 -3.54
C LEU A 145 17.71 10.27 -3.19
N TRP A 146 17.98 11.30 -2.40
CA TRP A 146 19.36 11.73 -2.15
C TRP A 146 19.64 11.91 -0.66
N LYS A 147 20.45 10.98 -0.09
CA LYS A 147 20.86 10.96 1.32
C LYS A 147 19.71 11.12 2.33
N ALA A 148 18.47 10.97 1.86
CA ALA A 148 17.25 11.04 2.63
C ALA A 148 16.15 10.25 1.92
N ARG A 149 15.15 9.81 2.66
CA ARG A 149 14.01 9.07 2.07
C ARG A 149 12.91 9.96 1.53
N ASP A 150 12.97 11.25 1.84
CA ASP A 150 11.93 12.24 1.50
C ASP A 150 12.45 13.41 0.66
N HIS A 151 13.69 13.36 0.17
CA HIS A 151 14.25 14.35 -0.73
C HIS A 151 14.88 13.70 -1.96
N TYR A 152 14.67 14.29 -3.13
CA TYR A 152 15.23 13.84 -4.40
C TYR A 152 15.94 14.98 -5.12
N ARG A 153 16.91 14.61 -5.98
CA ARG A 153 17.70 15.56 -6.77
C ARG A 153 16.93 16.12 -7.94
N VAL A 154 17.02 17.44 -8.12
CA VAL A 154 16.39 18.19 -9.22
C VAL A 154 17.40 19.08 -9.97
N ASP A 155 18.71 18.91 -9.76
CA ASP A 155 19.73 19.59 -10.54
C ASP A 155 19.84 19.00 -11.95
N GLU A 156 20.37 19.77 -12.91
CA GLU A 156 20.39 19.44 -14.33
C GLU A 156 21.05 18.10 -14.65
N ARG A 157 21.93 17.61 -13.81
CA ARG A 157 22.64 16.34 -13.98
C ARG A 157 21.75 15.11 -13.74
N TRP A 158 20.61 15.28 -13.05
CA TRP A 158 19.75 14.18 -12.57
C TRP A 158 18.28 14.34 -12.94
N TRP A 159 17.85 15.53 -13.34
CA TRP A 159 16.44 15.84 -13.56
C TRP A 159 15.84 15.24 -14.84
N THR A 160 16.65 14.92 -15.84
CA THR A 160 16.19 14.51 -17.17
C THR A 160 16.35 13.03 -17.45
N ASN A 161 16.45 12.18 -16.44
CA ASN A 161 16.65 10.75 -16.63
C ASN A 161 15.31 10.05 -16.89
N TRP A 162 14.97 9.91 -18.18
CA TRP A 162 13.82 9.13 -18.65
C TRP A 162 14.28 7.73 -19.07
N GLN A 163 13.59 6.68 -18.57
CA GLN A 163 13.92 5.29 -18.88
C GLN A 163 12.67 4.52 -19.31
N PRO A 164 12.74 3.74 -20.40
CA PRO A 164 11.66 2.87 -20.83
C PRO A 164 11.59 1.64 -19.90
N LYS A 165 10.56 1.57 -19.09
CA LYS A 165 10.41 0.54 -18.05
C LYS A 165 9.12 -0.29 -18.15
N LEU A 166 8.26 0.01 -19.12
CA LEU A 166 7.04 -0.73 -19.41
C LEU A 166 7.00 -1.03 -20.91
N TRP A 167 7.02 -2.31 -21.29
CA TRP A 167 7.15 -2.77 -22.67
C TRP A 167 6.01 -3.69 -23.05
N LYS A 168 5.43 -3.48 -24.24
CA LYS A 168 4.52 -4.42 -24.87
C LYS A 168 5.29 -5.61 -25.44
N ASN A 169 4.74 -6.81 -25.31
CA ASN A 169 5.25 -7.97 -26.02
C ASN A 169 4.91 -7.85 -27.51
N THR A 170 5.88 -7.39 -28.31
CA THR A 170 5.74 -7.25 -29.77
C THR A 170 6.08 -8.53 -30.54
N GLY A 171 6.47 -9.60 -29.84
CA GLY A 171 6.97 -10.85 -30.44
C GLY A 171 8.43 -10.77 -30.92
N ASN A 172 9.02 -9.58 -30.98
CA ASN A 172 10.38 -9.36 -31.50
C ASN A 172 11.34 -8.75 -30.47
N LEU A 173 11.01 -8.83 -29.18
CA LEU A 173 11.84 -8.28 -28.11
C LEU A 173 13.15 -9.06 -27.98
N LYS A 174 14.28 -8.35 -27.95
CA LYS A 174 15.61 -8.96 -27.83
C LYS A 174 16.60 -7.99 -27.19
N PHE A 175 17.42 -8.47 -26.26
CA PHE A 175 18.65 -7.79 -25.86
C PHE A 175 19.82 -8.29 -26.72
N GLU A 176 20.61 -7.38 -27.27
CA GLU A 176 21.78 -7.71 -28.03
C GLU A 176 22.93 -8.15 -27.11
N SER A 177 23.80 -9.05 -27.59
CA SER A 177 24.89 -9.62 -26.80
C SER A 177 26.13 -8.74 -26.78
N GLU A 178 26.00 -7.47 -26.39
CA GLU A 178 27.18 -6.60 -26.18
C GLU A 178 27.71 -6.80 -24.75
N GLU A 179 29.03 -6.76 -24.58
CA GLU A 179 29.66 -6.73 -23.25
C GLU A 179 29.88 -5.29 -22.80
N GLY A 180 29.51 -4.98 -21.57
CA GLY A 180 29.71 -3.64 -20.97
C GLY A 180 28.81 -3.39 -19.78
N LEU A 181 28.97 -2.21 -19.19
CA LEU A 181 28.15 -1.73 -18.07
C LEU A 181 27.19 -0.64 -18.56
N HIS A 182 25.96 -0.66 -18.02
CA HIS A 182 24.92 0.34 -18.33
C HIS A 182 24.60 0.49 -19.82
N LEU A 183 24.72 -0.60 -20.56
CA LEU A 183 24.29 -0.67 -21.94
C LEU A 183 22.76 -0.54 -22.00
N LYS A 184 22.16 -0.73 -23.15
CA LYS A 184 20.71 -0.52 -23.41
C LYS A 184 19.78 -0.81 -22.24
N GLN A 185 18.94 0.14 -21.94
CA GLN A 185 17.95 0.07 -20.85
C GLN A 185 16.62 -0.60 -21.28
N SER A 186 16.46 -0.91 -22.56
CA SER A 186 15.28 -1.61 -23.11
C SER A 186 15.70 -2.59 -24.20
N PRO A 187 14.91 -3.64 -24.46
CA PRO A 187 15.15 -4.53 -25.59
C PRO A 187 14.97 -3.79 -26.93
N SER A 188 15.55 -4.31 -28.00
CA SER A 188 15.15 -3.97 -29.35
C SER A 188 13.76 -4.53 -29.68
N GLY A 189 13.14 -4.07 -30.78
CA GLY A 189 11.77 -4.48 -31.16
C GLY A 189 10.67 -3.58 -30.64
N LEU A 190 11.01 -2.47 -29.95
CA LEU A 190 10.10 -1.39 -29.55
C LEU A 190 10.26 -0.21 -30.52
N ILE A 191 9.16 0.36 -31.00
CA ILE A 191 9.16 1.40 -32.05
C ILE A 191 8.49 2.70 -31.57
N ASN A 192 7.49 2.59 -30.71
CA ASN A 192 6.66 3.72 -30.30
C ASN A 192 6.69 3.91 -28.77
N ASP A 193 7.68 4.67 -28.29
CA ASP A 193 7.82 5.02 -26.87
C ASP A 193 7.08 6.30 -26.53
N LYS A 194 6.41 6.32 -25.38
CA LYS A 194 5.73 7.50 -24.87
C LYS A 194 6.15 7.80 -23.42
N ARG A 195 6.44 9.06 -23.14
CA ARG A 195 6.66 9.54 -21.77
C ARG A 195 5.34 9.60 -20.99
N THR A 196 5.40 9.23 -19.70
CA THR A 196 4.24 9.23 -18.80
C THR A 196 4.44 10.20 -17.64
N ASP A 197 3.34 10.63 -17.04
CA ASP A 197 3.37 11.48 -15.83
C ASP A 197 3.69 10.69 -14.54
N ILE A 198 3.60 9.36 -14.57
CA ILE A 198 3.99 8.50 -13.45
C ILE A 198 5.51 8.54 -13.29
N LYS A 199 6.01 8.68 -12.07
CA LYS A 199 7.45 8.75 -11.78
C LYS A 199 7.95 7.44 -11.16
N ILE A 200 9.24 7.17 -11.34
CA ILE A 200 9.96 6.12 -10.61
C ILE A 200 10.66 6.77 -9.41
N ILE A 201 10.46 6.19 -8.23
CA ILE A 201 11.20 6.52 -7.02
C ILE A 201 12.39 5.58 -6.95
N HIS A 202 13.60 6.12 -7.05
CA HIS A 202 14.84 5.37 -7.01
C HIS A 202 15.53 5.55 -5.67
N TYR A 203 15.65 4.47 -4.91
CA TYR A 203 16.19 4.44 -3.54
C TYR A 203 17.70 4.28 -3.48
N GLY A 204 18.36 4.00 -4.59
CA GLY A 204 19.79 3.66 -4.66
C GLY A 204 20.75 4.73 -4.15
N PHE A 205 20.29 5.96 -3.89
CA PHE A 205 21.07 7.04 -3.29
C PHE A 205 20.42 7.62 -2.03
N SER A 206 19.45 6.91 -1.43
CA SER A 206 18.64 7.40 -0.31
C SER A 206 19.40 7.51 1.02
N THR A 207 20.62 7.01 1.12
CA THR A 207 21.50 7.19 2.30
C THR A 207 22.90 7.53 1.85
N SER A 208 23.68 8.19 2.73
CA SER A 208 25.10 8.47 2.47
C SER A 208 25.92 7.21 2.22
N ASP A 209 25.60 6.11 2.92
CA ASP A 209 26.28 4.82 2.75
C ASP A 209 25.99 4.21 1.37
N PHE A 210 24.74 4.34 0.86
CA PHE A 210 24.41 3.88 -0.49
C PHE A 210 25.14 4.68 -1.57
N VAL A 211 25.21 6.00 -1.40
CA VAL A 211 25.97 6.88 -2.29
C VAL A 211 27.43 6.47 -2.35
N LYS A 212 28.07 6.28 -1.19
CA LYS A 212 29.47 5.86 -1.07
C LYS A 212 29.69 4.48 -1.69
N LYS A 213 28.86 3.50 -1.33
CA LYS A 213 28.93 2.12 -1.85
C LYS A 213 28.80 2.08 -3.38
N LYS A 214 27.82 2.80 -3.95
CA LYS A 214 27.65 2.87 -5.42
C LYS A 214 28.86 3.49 -6.10
N TYR A 215 29.41 4.58 -5.54
CA TYR A 215 30.62 5.21 -6.06
C TYR A 215 31.80 4.22 -6.09
N GLU A 216 32.08 3.57 -4.95
CA GLU A 216 33.17 2.59 -4.83
C GLU A 216 32.99 1.42 -5.78
N THR A 217 31.76 0.87 -5.90
CA THR A 217 31.44 -0.21 -6.81
C THR A 217 31.68 0.17 -8.25
N TYR A 218 31.18 1.31 -8.72
CA TYR A 218 31.35 1.73 -10.11
C TYR A 218 32.80 2.06 -10.45
N LYS A 219 33.54 2.65 -9.49
CA LYS A 219 34.98 2.89 -9.62
C LYS A 219 35.75 1.57 -9.76
N SER A 220 35.45 0.57 -8.94
CA SER A 220 36.10 -0.75 -9.01
C SER A 220 35.78 -1.51 -10.30
N LEU A 221 34.65 -1.20 -10.95
CA LEU A 221 34.27 -1.75 -12.26
C LEU A 221 34.86 -0.99 -13.44
N GLY A 222 35.76 -0.02 -13.18
CA GLY A 222 36.47 0.73 -14.21
C GLY A 222 35.72 1.93 -14.77
N GLN A 223 34.59 2.32 -14.16
CA GLN A 223 33.93 3.56 -14.56
C GLN A 223 34.71 4.79 -14.09
N SER A 224 34.76 5.82 -14.91
CA SER A 224 35.49 7.08 -14.67
C SER A 224 34.76 8.27 -15.32
N GLY A 225 35.24 9.47 -14.98
CA GLY A 225 34.78 10.71 -15.59
C GLY A 225 33.39 11.17 -15.11
N ARG A 226 32.75 11.99 -15.93
CA ARG A 226 31.54 12.76 -15.58
C ARG A 226 30.40 11.95 -14.93
N TYR A 227 30.27 10.67 -15.29
CA TYR A 227 29.23 9.81 -14.71
C TYR A 227 29.54 9.48 -13.24
N LEU A 228 30.78 9.14 -12.94
CA LEU A 228 31.22 8.82 -11.58
C LEU A 228 31.28 10.06 -10.69
N ASP A 229 31.84 11.15 -11.26
CA ASP A 229 32.03 12.41 -10.54
C ASP A 229 30.72 13.00 -10.01
N ARG A 230 29.63 12.91 -10.77
CA ARG A 230 28.31 13.40 -10.34
C ARG A 230 27.72 12.69 -9.12
N ILE A 231 28.23 11.49 -8.77
CA ILE A 231 27.78 10.75 -7.58
C ILE A 231 28.37 11.36 -6.32
N ILE A 232 29.59 11.86 -6.36
CA ILE A 232 30.30 12.42 -5.20
C ILE A 232 30.38 13.95 -5.20
N ASP A 233 30.27 14.58 -6.35
CA ASP A 233 30.31 16.05 -6.46
C ASP A 233 29.00 16.63 -5.90
N GLU A 234 29.11 17.22 -4.71
CA GLU A 234 27.99 17.87 -4.02
C GLU A 234 27.77 19.33 -4.48
N LYS A 235 28.65 19.85 -5.35
CA LYS A 235 28.59 21.23 -5.80
C LYS A 235 27.36 21.45 -6.71
N GLY A 236 26.49 22.36 -6.31
CA GLY A 236 25.29 22.69 -7.10
C GLY A 236 24.16 21.67 -7.00
N ILE A 237 24.17 20.75 -6.02
CA ILE A 237 23.04 19.88 -5.75
C ILE A 237 21.82 20.71 -5.38
N LYS A 238 20.70 20.48 -6.07
CA LYS A 238 19.39 21.01 -5.71
C LYS A 238 18.49 19.85 -5.31
N LEU A 239 17.87 19.97 -4.14
CA LEU A 239 16.95 18.98 -3.59
C LEU A 239 15.54 19.53 -3.56
N LYS A 240 14.57 18.64 -3.83
CA LYS A 240 13.16 18.89 -3.59
C LYS A 240 12.62 17.85 -2.63
N LYS A 241 11.74 18.26 -1.71
CA LYS A 241 11.09 17.35 -0.80
C LYS A 241 10.04 16.53 -1.54
N PHE A 242 10.05 15.21 -1.31
CA PHE A 242 9.05 14.29 -1.83
C PHE A 242 7.82 14.32 -0.91
N GLU A 243 6.65 14.53 -1.47
CA GLU A 243 5.42 14.51 -0.69
C GLU A 243 5.03 13.07 -0.37
N ILE A 244 4.66 12.79 0.89
CA ILE A 244 4.30 11.45 1.34
C ILE A 244 3.11 10.88 0.55
N ASP A 245 2.26 11.74 0.01
CA ASP A 245 1.12 11.35 -0.83
C ASP A 245 1.53 10.66 -2.14
N TRP A 246 2.78 10.79 -2.54
CA TRP A 246 3.32 10.17 -3.75
C TRP A 246 4.01 8.84 -3.49
N PHE A 247 4.38 8.56 -2.22
CA PHE A 247 4.96 7.27 -1.89
C PHE A 247 3.95 6.14 -2.13
N PRO A 248 4.38 5.00 -2.70
CA PRO A 248 3.55 3.81 -2.82
C PRO A 248 2.97 3.39 -1.46
N ILE A 249 1.74 2.93 -1.45
CA ILE A 249 1.10 2.41 -0.22
C ILE A 249 1.92 1.26 0.37
N THR A 250 2.48 0.41 -0.48
CA THR A 250 3.37 -0.71 -0.09
C THR A 250 4.66 -0.26 0.59
N SER A 251 5.07 0.99 0.41
CA SER A 251 6.26 1.60 1.05
C SER A 251 5.95 2.32 2.36
N LEU A 252 4.67 2.53 2.69
CA LEU A 252 4.22 3.15 3.93
C LEU A 252 3.87 2.08 4.97
N ARG A 253 4.09 2.40 6.23
CA ARG A 253 3.58 1.59 7.34
C ARG A 253 2.16 2.04 7.66
N ILE A 254 1.25 1.08 7.71
CA ILE A 254 -0.16 1.34 7.98
C ILE A 254 -0.51 0.59 9.26
N THR A 255 -1.04 1.29 10.25
CA THR A 255 -1.59 0.67 11.45
C THR A 255 -3.10 0.87 11.47
N VAL A 256 -3.84 -0.23 11.49
CA VAL A 256 -5.28 -0.26 11.71
C VAL A 256 -5.51 -0.42 13.21
N VAL A 257 -6.09 0.59 13.82
CA VAL A 257 -6.39 0.66 15.26
C VAL A 257 -7.83 0.22 15.46
N CYS A 258 -8.01 -0.88 16.18
CA CYS A 258 -9.32 -1.45 16.52
C CYS A 258 -9.54 -1.39 18.02
N LEU A 259 -10.64 -0.80 18.46
CA LEU A 259 -11.05 -0.92 19.85
C LEU A 259 -11.72 -2.27 20.08
N ILE A 260 -11.42 -2.87 21.24
CA ILE A 260 -12.08 -4.05 21.76
C ILE A 260 -12.30 -3.87 23.26
N PHE A 261 -13.44 -4.28 23.78
CA PHE A 261 -13.76 -4.21 25.21
C PHE A 261 -13.55 -5.59 25.86
N ARG A 262 -14.56 -6.47 25.80
CA ARG A 262 -14.59 -7.72 26.55
C ARG A 262 -14.95 -8.94 25.72
N SER A 263 -15.54 -8.74 24.53
CA SER A 263 -16.02 -9.85 23.71
C SER A 263 -14.92 -10.53 22.89
N ILE A 264 -14.58 -11.76 23.27
CA ILE A 264 -13.68 -12.63 22.50
C ILE A 264 -14.27 -12.96 21.14
N GLU A 265 -15.58 -13.06 21.02
CA GLU A 265 -16.24 -13.43 19.77
C GLU A 265 -16.19 -12.27 18.75
N TYR A 266 -16.41 -11.02 19.16
CA TYR A 266 -16.20 -9.86 18.30
C TYR A 266 -14.73 -9.64 17.95
N LEU A 267 -13.79 -9.94 18.86
CA LEU A 267 -12.36 -9.98 18.54
C LEU A 267 -12.08 -10.97 17.40
N LYS A 268 -12.59 -12.20 17.47
CA LYS A 268 -12.44 -13.21 16.43
C LYS A 268 -13.14 -12.81 15.14
N PHE A 269 -14.32 -12.21 15.23
CA PHE A 269 -15.09 -11.75 14.09
C PHE A 269 -14.34 -10.71 13.26
N VAL A 270 -13.91 -9.61 13.90
CA VAL A 270 -13.19 -8.55 13.20
C VAL A 270 -11.84 -9.03 12.65
N MET A 271 -11.11 -9.86 13.42
CA MET A 271 -9.84 -10.44 13.00
C MET A 271 -10.00 -11.33 11.77
N LYS A 272 -11.03 -12.18 11.75
CA LYS A 272 -11.32 -13.08 10.61
C LYS A 272 -11.55 -12.26 9.33
N SER A 273 -12.43 -11.28 9.41
CA SER A 273 -12.76 -10.42 8.27
C SER A 273 -11.56 -9.57 7.84
N PHE A 274 -10.84 -8.96 8.77
CA PHE A 274 -9.65 -8.18 8.48
C PHE A 274 -8.56 -9.02 7.79
N ASN A 275 -8.17 -10.15 8.36
CA ASN A 275 -7.10 -11.01 7.83
C ASN A 275 -7.43 -11.58 6.44
N ARG A 276 -8.71 -11.73 6.12
CA ARG A 276 -9.16 -12.18 4.80
C ARG A 276 -8.93 -11.12 3.71
N HIS A 277 -9.13 -9.85 4.03
CA HIS A 277 -9.17 -8.74 3.08
C HIS A 277 -8.01 -7.75 3.19
N THR A 278 -7.14 -7.90 4.21
CA THR A 278 -6.04 -6.96 4.47
C THR A 278 -4.79 -7.71 4.95
N ASN A 279 -3.73 -7.71 4.14
CA ASN A 279 -2.48 -8.42 4.42
C ASN A 279 -1.24 -7.50 4.40
N PHE A 280 -1.44 -6.19 4.25
CA PHE A 280 -0.38 -5.20 4.09
C PHE A 280 -0.34 -4.15 5.21
N ALA A 281 -1.24 -4.24 6.18
CA ALA A 281 -1.34 -3.34 7.32
C ALA A 281 -1.24 -4.12 8.64
N GLU A 282 -0.68 -3.47 9.66
CA GLU A 282 -0.67 -3.97 11.03
C GLU A 282 -2.06 -3.77 11.64
N LEU A 283 -2.59 -4.79 12.33
CA LEU A 283 -3.80 -4.67 13.15
C LEU A 283 -3.38 -4.54 14.62
N LEU A 284 -3.64 -3.39 15.21
CA LEU A 284 -3.35 -3.06 16.61
C LEU A 284 -4.66 -2.94 17.38
N PHE A 285 -4.87 -3.84 18.32
CA PHE A 285 -6.02 -3.73 19.23
C PHE A 285 -5.72 -2.81 20.42
N ILE A 286 -6.72 -2.03 20.79
CA ILE A 286 -6.73 -1.29 22.05
C ILE A 286 -7.77 -1.98 22.93
N ALA A 287 -7.30 -2.78 23.89
CA ALA A 287 -8.13 -3.42 24.88
C ALA A 287 -8.54 -2.35 25.92
N ASN A 288 -9.76 -1.81 25.76
CA ASN A 288 -10.28 -0.66 26.51
C ASN A 288 -11.13 -1.13 27.68
N ASP A 289 -10.66 -0.92 28.90
CA ASP A 289 -11.24 -1.47 30.15
C ASP A 289 -11.51 -2.99 30.05
N PRO A 290 -10.51 -3.77 29.59
CA PRO A 290 -10.70 -5.18 29.28
C PRO A 290 -10.92 -6.04 30.53
N SER A 291 -11.62 -7.16 30.37
CA SER A 291 -11.63 -8.25 31.37
C SER A 291 -10.29 -9.02 31.31
N ASP A 292 -9.97 -9.71 32.41
CA ASP A 292 -8.77 -10.57 32.45
C ASP A 292 -8.86 -11.68 31.38
N GLU A 293 -10.05 -12.22 31.15
CA GLU A 293 -10.30 -13.28 30.16
C GLU A 293 -9.88 -12.90 28.75
N ILE A 294 -10.25 -11.68 28.28
CA ILE A 294 -9.86 -11.24 26.93
C ILE A 294 -8.36 -10.96 26.84
N LEU A 295 -7.76 -10.42 27.92
CA LEU A 295 -6.31 -10.20 27.96
C LEU A 295 -5.53 -11.51 27.86
N GLU A 296 -5.89 -12.51 28.66
CA GLU A 296 -5.30 -13.86 28.61
C GLU A 296 -5.46 -14.49 27.22
N HIS A 297 -6.64 -14.33 26.61
CA HIS A 297 -6.90 -14.84 25.28
C HIS A 297 -5.97 -14.17 24.25
N MET A 298 -5.79 -12.85 24.31
CA MET A 298 -4.94 -12.09 23.39
C MET A 298 -3.45 -12.45 23.57
N GLU A 299 -2.99 -12.54 24.82
CA GLU A 299 -1.61 -12.92 25.15
C GLU A 299 -1.29 -14.35 24.68
N LYS A 300 -2.14 -15.33 25.03
CA LYS A 300 -1.98 -16.73 24.62
C LYS A 300 -1.89 -16.90 23.11
N ARG A 301 -2.61 -16.07 22.35
CA ARG A 301 -2.64 -16.11 20.88
C ARG A 301 -1.65 -15.14 20.24
N LYS A 302 -0.87 -14.39 21.02
CA LYS A 302 0.10 -13.41 20.57
C LYS A 302 -0.55 -12.34 19.63
N ILE A 303 -1.75 -11.91 19.99
CA ILE A 303 -2.45 -10.85 19.28
C ILE A 303 -1.83 -9.51 19.68
N THR A 304 -1.46 -8.69 18.69
CA THR A 304 -0.88 -7.37 18.95
C THR A 304 -1.91 -6.45 19.60
N HIS A 305 -1.68 -6.08 20.85
CA HIS A 305 -2.60 -5.22 21.60
C HIS A 305 -1.89 -4.29 22.58
N LEU A 306 -2.60 -3.23 22.97
CA LEU A 306 -2.26 -2.34 24.07
C LEU A 306 -3.42 -2.30 25.06
N ARG A 307 -3.10 -2.44 26.33
CA ARG A 307 -4.09 -2.27 27.41
C ARG A 307 -4.31 -0.78 27.68
N HIS A 308 -5.55 -0.36 27.72
CA HIS A 308 -5.98 0.98 28.11
C HIS A 308 -7.01 0.88 29.24
N ILE A 309 -6.74 1.54 30.36
CA ILE A 309 -7.63 1.63 31.50
C ILE A 309 -8.05 3.07 31.68
N ASN A 310 -9.34 3.31 31.71
CA ASN A 310 -9.86 4.66 31.94
C ASN A 310 -9.68 5.04 33.41
N PRO A 311 -9.23 6.27 33.70
CA PRO A 311 -9.00 6.72 35.06
C PRO A 311 -10.31 6.91 35.87
N ASN A 312 -11.45 7.08 35.19
CA ASN A 312 -12.75 7.19 35.78
C ASN A 312 -13.73 6.18 35.15
N PRO A 313 -14.03 5.06 35.81
CA PRO A 313 -14.93 4.04 35.28
C PRO A 313 -16.39 4.53 35.15
N GLU A 314 -16.80 5.54 35.91
CA GLU A 314 -18.13 6.15 35.86
C GLU A 314 -18.26 7.19 34.72
N GLU A 315 -17.18 7.47 33.99
CA GLU A 315 -17.25 8.39 32.87
C GLU A 315 -18.14 7.82 31.76
N TYR A 316 -18.91 8.71 31.12
CA TYR A 316 -19.77 8.33 30.00
C TYR A 316 -18.99 7.56 28.94
N TYR A 317 -19.50 6.43 28.56
CA TYR A 317 -18.83 5.40 27.72
C TYR A 317 -18.16 5.98 26.49
N ILE A 318 -18.79 6.89 25.74
CA ILE A 318 -18.22 7.45 24.50
C ILE A 318 -16.93 8.25 24.77
N ASN A 319 -16.77 8.85 25.92
CA ASN A 319 -15.55 9.57 26.30
C ASN A 319 -14.38 8.59 26.46
N ARG A 320 -14.66 7.41 27.03
CA ARG A 320 -13.71 6.30 27.17
C ARG A 320 -13.25 5.78 25.82
N VAL A 321 -14.16 5.70 24.84
CA VAL A 321 -13.86 5.33 23.43
C VAL A 321 -12.88 6.33 22.82
N TYR A 322 -13.13 7.63 22.89
CA TYR A 322 -12.24 8.64 22.32
C TYR A 322 -10.85 8.65 22.98
N ARG A 323 -10.76 8.43 24.30
CA ARG A 323 -9.49 8.30 25.00
C ARG A 323 -8.69 7.10 24.50
N ALA A 324 -9.34 5.97 24.30
CA ALA A 324 -8.71 4.76 23.81
C ALA A 324 -8.23 4.91 22.36
N TRP A 325 -9.00 5.55 21.47
CA TRP A 325 -8.53 5.88 20.12
C TRP A 325 -7.34 6.85 20.14
N ASN A 326 -7.37 7.87 21.00
CA ASN A 326 -6.23 8.78 21.15
C ASN A 326 -4.98 8.05 21.64
N TYR A 327 -5.13 7.16 22.60
CA TYR A 327 -4.03 6.33 23.08
C TYR A 327 -3.47 5.42 21.98
N GLY A 328 -4.34 4.70 21.26
CA GLY A 328 -3.96 3.83 20.17
C GLY A 328 -3.28 4.59 19.01
N GLY A 329 -3.87 5.70 18.59
CA GLY A 329 -3.32 6.54 17.51
C GLY A 329 -1.94 7.11 17.85
N ALA A 330 -1.74 7.54 19.10
CA ALA A 330 -0.42 8.02 19.56
C ALA A 330 0.64 6.92 19.58
N LYS A 331 0.28 5.69 20.01
CA LYS A 331 1.18 4.54 20.16
C LYS A 331 1.42 3.76 18.87
N ALA A 332 0.50 3.81 17.91
CA ALA A 332 0.64 3.13 16.62
C ALA A 332 1.98 3.46 15.93
N SER A 333 2.54 2.49 15.21
CA SER A 333 3.85 2.64 14.54
C SER A 333 3.74 3.19 13.11
N GLY A 334 2.54 3.13 12.52
CA GLY A 334 2.30 3.44 11.11
C GLY A 334 2.45 4.92 10.74
N ASP A 335 2.72 5.18 9.48
CA ASP A 335 2.72 6.51 8.87
C ASP A 335 1.28 6.96 8.57
N ILE A 336 0.39 5.97 8.38
CA ILE A 336 -1.06 6.11 8.20
C ILE A 336 -1.77 5.37 9.33
N LEU A 337 -2.80 5.99 9.87
CA LEU A 337 -3.72 5.40 10.83
C LEU A 337 -5.06 5.11 10.14
N VAL A 338 -5.61 3.93 10.43
CA VAL A 338 -6.99 3.58 10.07
C VAL A 338 -7.71 3.18 11.35
N PHE A 339 -8.80 3.86 11.70
CA PHE A 339 -9.60 3.53 12.88
C PHE A 339 -10.80 2.68 12.47
N ILE A 340 -11.07 1.60 13.23
CA ILE A 340 -12.19 0.68 13.01
C ILE A 340 -12.82 0.27 14.34
N ASN A 341 -14.06 -0.23 14.30
CA ASN A 341 -14.72 -0.85 15.45
C ASN A 341 -14.63 -2.39 15.34
N SER A 342 -14.79 -3.08 16.48
CA SER A 342 -14.76 -4.55 16.58
C SER A 342 -15.96 -5.24 15.90
N ASP A 343 -17.08 -4.55 15.73
CA ASP A 343 -18.32 -5.03 15.14
C ASP A 343 -18.43 -4.74 13.63
N MET A 344 -17.28 -4.62 12.96
CA MET A 344 -17.20 -4.36 11.52
C MET A 344 -16.69 -5.56 10.74
N ALA A 345 -17.26 -5.77 9.54
CA ALA A 345 -16.77 -6.71 8.53
C ALA A 345 -16.45 -5.99 7.22
N PHE A 346 -15.42 -6.48 6.52
CA PHE A 346 -14.80 -5.76 5.42
C PHE A 346 -15.04 -6.46 4.08
N SER A 347 -15.29 -5.69 3.03
CA SER A 347 -15.33 -6.21 1.66
C SER A 347 -13.94 -6.33 1.04
N THR A 348 -13.84 -7.05 -0.07
CA THR A 348 -12.59 -7.15 -0.86
C THR A 348 -12.05 -5.76 -1.19
N ASP A 349 -10.73 -5.57 -1.03
CA ASP A 349 -9.98 -4.33 -1.29
C ASP A 349 -10.47 -3.06 -0.53
N TRP A 350 -11.33 -3.20 0.49
CA TRP A 350 -11.85 -2.03 1.24
C TRP A 350 -10.76 -1.06 1.69
N CYS A 351 -9.69 -1.58 2.30
CA CYS A 351 -8.61 -0.76 2.84
C CYS A 351 -7.77 -0.12 1.73
N LYS A 352 -7.46 -0.83 0.65
CA LYS A 352 -6.76 -0.27 -0.51
C LYS A 352 -7.57 0.86 -1.13
N ASN A 353 -8.87 0.65 -1.31
CA ASN A 353 -9.80 1.64 -1.85
C ASN A 353 -9.91 2.86 -0.93
N LEU A 354 -9.96 2.66 0.39
CA LEU A 354 -9.91 3.75 1.36
C LEU A 354 -8.63 4.59 1.21
N LEU A 355 -7.47 3.93 1.18
CA LEU A 355 -6.16 4.56 1.12
C LEU A 355 -5.82 5.18 -0.24
N LYS A 356 -6.39 4.69 -1.32
CA LYS A 356 -6.24 5.23 -2.67
C LYS A 356 -6.62 6.71 -2.75
N HIS A 357 -7.62 7.12 -2.01
CA HIS A 357 -8.14 8.49 -1.99
C HIS A 357 -7.46 9.39 -0.95
N LEU A 358 -6.62 8.82 -0.08
CA LEU A 358 -5.98 9.54 1.02
C LEU A 358 -4.93 10.52 0.52
N LYS A 359 -5.00 11.77 1.00
CA LYS A 359 -4.04 12.85 0.82
C LYS A 359 -3.83 13.59 2.13
N LYS A 360 -2.72 14.35 2.26
CA LYS A 360 -2.40 15.11 3.48
C LYS A 360 -3.51 16.07 3.94
N ASN A 361 -4.29 16.58 3.02
CA ASN A 361 -5.40 17.49 3.29
C ASN A 361 -6.78 16.80 3.34
N ARG A 362 -6.80 15.46 3.56
CA ARG A 362 -8.04 14.68 3.60
C ARG A 362 -8.04 13.67 4.72
N ILE A 363 -9.20 13.49 5.33
CA ILE A 363 -9.58 12.28 6.06
C ILE A 363 -10.60 11.54 5.20
N ILE A 364 -10.39 10.24 5.00
CA ILE A 364 -11.23 9.40 4.13
C ILE A 364 -11.96 8.39 4.99
N THR A 365 -13.27 8.23 4.75
CA THR A 365 -14.07 7.20 5.42
C THR A 365 -14.61 6.19 4.41
N SER A 366 -14.85 4.96 4.86
CA SER A 366 -15.56 3.95 4.07
C SER A 366 -17.05 4.27 3.99
N ARG A 367 -17.71 3.79 2.94
CA ARG A 367 -19.18 3.77 2.88
C ARG A 367 -19.69 2.59 3.71
N LEU A 368 -20.52 2.87 4.71
CA LEU A 368 -21.09 1.83 5.56
C LEU A 368 -22.36 1.21 4.94
N VAL A 369 -22.47 -0.10 5.13
CA VAL A 369 -23.71 -0.85 5.06
C VAL A 369 -24.01 -1.28 6.50
N GLU A 370 -25.13 -0.84 7.06
CA GLU A 370 -25.48 -0.99 8.47
C GLU A 370 -26.66 -1.92 8.65
N SER A 371 -26.66 -2.69 9.74
CA SER A 371 -27.66 -3.74 10.01
C SER A 371 -29.09 -3.21 10.18
N GLY A 372 -29.26 -1.91 10.39
CA GLY A 372 -30.55 -1.27 10.64
C GLY A 372 -31.02 -1.40 12.09
N LYS A 373 -30.13 -1.72 13.05
CA LYS A 373 -30.43 -1.56 14.47
C LYS A 373 -30.62 -0.09 14.84
N LEU A 374 -29.77 0.76 14.26
CA LEU A 374 -29.87 2.22 14.34
C LEU A 374 -30.02 2.80 12.94
N ARG A 375 -30.71 3.95 12.86
CA ARG A 375 -30.85 4.68 11.61
C ARG A 375 -29.48 5.10 11.08
N SER A 376 -29.24 4.82 9.80
CA SER A 376 -27.98 5.18 9.14
C SER A 376 -27.87 6.68 8.88
N GLY A 377 -26.64 7.16 8.82
CA GLY A 377 -26.31 8.54 8.50
C GLY A 377 -26.10 8.79 7.01
N LYS A 378 -25.54 9.96 6.69
CA LYS A 378 -25.30 10.40 5.33
C LYS A 378 -24.42 9.39 4.55
N TYR A 379 -24.90 8.92 3.40
CA TYR A 379 -24.32 7.93 2.51
C TYR A 379 -24.28 6.47 3.02
N GLY A 380 -24.66 6.22 4.26
CA GLY A 380 -24.84 4.87 4.76
C GLY A 380 -26.05 4.19 4.11
N ILE A 381 -26.04 2.88 4.12
CA ILE A 381 -27.08 2.01 3.55
C ILE A 381 -27.59 1.12 4.66
N GLU A 382 -28.89 1.20 4.97
CA GLU A 382 -29.55 0.26 5.86
C GLU A 382 -29.88 -1.01 5.08
N LYS A 383 -29.14 -2.08 5.36
CA LYS A 383 -29.36 -3.40 4.76
C LYS A 383 -28.81 -4.49 5.65
N ASP A 384 -29.70 -5.32 6.14
CA ASP A 384 -29.41 -6.40 7.06
C ASP A 384 -28.70 -7.58 6.38
N PHE A 385 -27.49 -7.90 6.85
CA PHE A 385 -26.71 -9.09 6.55
C PHE A 385 -26.38 -9.87 7.83
N GLY A 386 -27.10 -9.62 8.93
CA GLY A 386 -26.93 -10.18 10.25
C GLY A 386 -26.72 -9.10 11.32
N ARG A 387 -27.47 -9.18 12.41
CA ARG A 387 -27.47 -8.21 13.52
C ARG A 387 -26.53 -8.61 14.65
N SER A 388 -25.81 -9.72 14.48
CA SER A 388 -24.77 -10.21 15.39
C SER A 388 -23.70 -10.92 14.60
N TYR A 389 -22.54 -11.17 15.23
CA TYR A 389 -21.47 -11.96 14.60
C TYR A 389 -21.91 -13.39 14.24
N LYS A 390 -22.92 -13.95 14.91
CA LYS A 390 -23.49 -15.28 14.65
C LYS A 390 -24.36 -15.31 13.39
N GLU A 391 -25.07 -14.22 13.14
CA GLU A 391 -26.04 -14.11 12.06
C GLU A 391 -25.43 -13.56 10.77
N PHE A 392 -24.21 -13.02 10.82
CA PHE A 392 -23.57 -12.33 9.70
C PHE A 392 -23.35 -13.27 8.51
N ASP A 393 -24.00 -12.97 7.39
CA ASP A 393 -23.78 -13.64 6.10
C ASP A 393 -22.71 -12.92 5.27
N GLU A 394 -21.47 -13.37 5.46
CA GLU A 394 -20.28 -12.81 4.81
C GLU A 394 -20.39 -12.84 3.28
N LYS A 395 -20.93 -13.95 2.73
CA LYS A 395 -21.03 -14.11 1.27
C LYS A 395 -22.05 -13.15 0.67
N MET A 396 -23.25 -13.09 1.25
CA MET A 396 -24.27 -12.14 0.79
C MET A 396 -23.82 -10.70 0.88
N PHE A 397 -23.07 -10.34 1.94
CA PHE A 397 -22.49 -9.00 2.07
C PHE A 397 -21.45 -8.74 1.00
N GLU A 398 -20.48 -9.66 0.74
CA GLU A 398 -19.45 -9.49 -0.27
C GLU A 398 -20.06 -9.31 -1.68
N ASP A 399 -21.01 -10.18 -2.07
CA ASP A 399 -21.70 -10.09 -3.35
C ASP A 399 -22.45 -8.76 -3.51
N TYR A 400 -23.02 -8.25 -2.42
CA TYR A 400 -23.69 -6.95 -2.42
C TYR A 400 -22.68 -5.80 -2.53
N ALA A 401 -21.60 -5.84 -1.73
CA ALA A 401 -20.57 -4.82 -1.72
C ALA A 401 -19.96 -4.63 -3.12
N GLU A 402 -19.63 -5.72 -3.83
CA GLU A 402 -19.09 -5.65 -5.20
C GLU A 402 -20.07 -4.96 -6.18
N ARG A 403 -21.36 -5.18 -6.04
CA ARG A 403 -22.37 -4.55 -6.92
C ARG A 403 -22.56 -3.05 -6.70
N ILE A 404 -22.32 -2.56 -5.46
CA ILE A 404 -22.55 -1.15 -5.13
C ILE A 404 -21.29 -0.31 -5.15
N LYS A 405 -20.10 -0.90 -5.36
CA LYS A 405 -18.84 -0.18 -5.50
C LYS A 405 -18.87 0.77 -6.68
N THR A 406 -18.50 2.03 -6.46
CA THR A 406 -18.27 3.00 -7.51
C THR A 406 -17.01 3.79 -7.17
N ASN A 407 -16.19 4.14 -8.16
CA ASN A 407 -14.96 4.91 -7.96
C ASN A 407 -15.26 6.40 -7.69
N GLU A 408 -16.24 6.66 -6.82
CA GLU A 408 -16.65 8.02 -6.44
C GLU A 408 -16.08 8.39 -5.07
N LEU A 409 -15.75 9.66 -4.93
CA LEU A 409 -15.35 10.28 -3.66
C LEU A 409 -16.30 11.42 -3.35
N ARG A 410 -17.09 11.31 -2.29
CA ARG A 410 -18.10 12.33 -1.93
C ARG A 410 -17.77 13.03 -0.62
N ASN A 411 -18.05 14.33 -0.55
CA ASN A 411 -17.77 15.16 0.62
C ASN A 411 -18.68 14.81 1.81
N GLY A 412 -18.07 14.61 2.99
CA GLY A 412 -18.74 14.22 4.23
C GLY A 412 -19.14 12.75 4.25
N GLY A 413 -19.96 12.36 5.19
CA GLY A 413 -20.46 10.99 5.40
C GLY A 413 -20.42 10.57 6.86
N LEU A 414 -20.42 9.26 7.11
CA LEU A 414 -20.20 8.64 8.40
C LEU A 414 -18.71 8.71 8.80
N PHE A 415 -18.38 8.49 10.07
CA PHE A 415 -17.07 8.80 10.62
C PHE A 415 -16.11 7.60 10.68
N MET A 416 -16.63 6.38 10.62
CA MET A 416 -15.86 5.14 10.72
C MET A 416 -16.22 4.15 9.59
N PRO A 417 -15.29 3.29 9.15
CA PRO A 417 -13.85 3.38 9.32
C PRO A 417 -13.27 4.66 8.73
N CYS A 418 -12.19 5.18 9.30
CA CYS A 418 -11.55 6.37 8.75
C CYS A 418 -10.04 6.22 8.66
N ALA A 419 -9.44 6.82 7.61
CA ALA A 419 -8.00 6.86 7.39
C ALA A 419 -7.48 8.30 7.35
N LEU A 420 -6.36 8.53 8.01
CA LEU A 420 -5.62 9.79 7.97
C LEU A 420 -4.12 9.56 8.21
N TYR A 421 -3.29 10.53 7.86
CA TYR A 421 -1.87 10.48 8.19
C TYR A 421 -1.64 10.68 9.70
N LYS A 422 -0.72 9.90 10.27
CA LYS A 422 -0.39 9.95 11.70
C LYS A 422 0.11 11.33 12.13
N ASP A 423 0.90 12.02 11.32
CA ASP A 423 1.35 13.37 11.64
C ASP A 423 0.21 14.40 11.67
N VAL A 424 -0.83 14.22 10.85
CA VAL A 424 -2.07 15.02 10.89
C VAL A 424 -2.83 14.72 12.19
N PHE A 425 -3.00 13.45 12.54
CA PHE A 425 -3.62 13.05 13.80
C PHE A 425 -2.90 13.64 15.01
N ASN A 426 -1.58 13.53 15.07
CA ASN A 426 -0.79 14.08 16.16
C ASN A 426 -0.91 15.61 16.26
N LYS A 427 -0.87 16.33 15.13
CA LYS A 427 -1.04 17.79 15.10
C LYS A 427 -2.44 18.25 15.50
N SER A 428 -3.46 17.44 15.23
CA SER A 428 -4.85 17.75 15.64
C SER A 428 -5.09 17.61 17.15
N GLY A 429 -4.20 16.93 17.88
CA GLY A 429 -4.40 16.55 19.27
C GLY A 429 -5.35 15.36 19.47
N GLY A 430 -5.80 14.73 18.36
CA GLY A 430 -6.72 13.60 18.39
C GLY A 430 -8.19 13.98 18.61
N TYR A 431 -9.00 12.99 18.95
CA TYR A 431 -10.42 13.18 19.28
C TYR A 431 -10.60 14.03 20.53
N PRO A 432 -11.69 14.82 20.64
CA PRO A 432 -12.00 15.58 21.85
C PRO A 432 -12.26 14.64 23.04
N LYS A 433 -12.30 15.22 24.24
CA LYS A 433 -12.51 14.43 25.48
C LYS A 433 -13.90 13.79 25.59
N GLY A 434 -14.81 14.07 24.67
CA GLY A 434 -16.16 13.54 24.65
C GLY A 434 -17.10 14.36 23.78
N ASN A 435 -18.39 14.09 23.91
CA ASN A 435 -19.41 14.91 23.28
C ASN A 435 -19.45 16.29 23.94
N ARG A 436 -19.72 17.31 23.12
CA ARG A 436 -19.90 18.68 23.58
C ARG A 436 -21.38 18.97 23.76
N VAL A 437 -21.74 19.52 24.91
CA VAL A 437 -23.11 19.97 25.22
C VAL A 437 -23.10 21.49 25.30
N ASP A 438 -23.96 22.16 24.55
CA ASP A 438 -24.11 23.63 24.60
C ASP A 438 -25.00 24.07 25.77
N ASN A 439 -25.12 25.39 25.97
CA ASN A 439 -25.92 26.00 27.03
C ASN A 439 -27.43 25.71 26.91
N LYS A 440 -27.90 25.15 25.78
CA LYS A 440 -29.28 24.74 25.55
C LYS A 440 -29.48 23.23 25.71
N GLY A 441 -28.46 22.50 26.13
CA GLY A 441 -28.47 21.05 26.24
C GLY A 441 -28.34 20.30 24.89
N GLN A 442 -28.04 21.00 23.81
CA GLN A 442 -27.84 20.37 22.50
C GLN A 442 -26.49 19.65 22.45
N VAL A 443 -26.53 18.36 22.14
CA VAL A 443 -25.34 17.51 22.08
C VAL A 443 -24.72 17.53 20.68
N THR A 444 -23.43 17.82 20.61
CA THR A 444 -22.61 17.64 19.41
C THR A 444 -21.64 16.49 19.67
N SER A 445 -21.72 15.43 18.85
CA SER A 445 -20.85 14.25 19.01
C SER A 445 -19.37 14.63 18.86
N GLY A 446 -18.49 13.94 19.59
CA GLY A 446 -17.05 14.15 19.51
C GLY A 446 -16.50 13.87 18.12
N ASP A 447 -17.04 12.89 17.38
CA ASP A 447 -16.70 12.63 15.97
C ASP A 447 -16.96 13.87 15.11
N ARG A 448 -18.14 14.48 15.25
CA ARG A 448 -18.49 15.69 14.50
C ARG A 448 -17.55 16.85 14.82
N VAL A 449 -17.19 17.03 16.10
CA VAL A 449 -16.22 18.03 16.54
C VAL A 449 -14.84 17.73 15.91
N PHE A 450 -14.38 16.49 15.95
CA PHE A 450 -13.10 16.11 15.37
C PHE A 450 -13.05 16.36 13.87
N PHE A 451 -14.03 15.86 13.12
CA PHE A 451 -14.02 15.92 11.65
C PHE A 451 -14.32 17.34 11.11
N TYR A 452 -15.30 18.04 11.66
CA TYR A 452 -15.83 19.29 11.07
C TYR A 452 -15.38 20.56 11.78
N GLU A 453 -14.75 20.47 12.94
CA GLU A 453 -14.18 21.61 13.62
C GLU A 453 -12.66 21.49 13.71
N THR A 454 -12.14 20.43 14.40
CA THR A 454 -10.69 20.30 14.62
C THR A 454 -9.94 20.09 13.32
N LEU A 455 -10.26 19.06 12.55
CA LEU A 455 -9.58 18.79 11.28
C LEU A 455 -9.89 19.86 10.22
N ALA A 456 -11.11 20.37 10.17
CA ALA A 456 -11.49 21.42 9.23
C ALA A 456 -10.72 22.72 9.47
N SER A 457 -10.47 23.13 10.73
CA SER A 457 -9.61 24.29 11.05
C SER A 457 -8.18 24.15 10.58
N MET A 458 -7.71 22.91 10.39
CA MET A 458 -6.39 22.58 9.81
C MET A 458 -6.41 22.48 8.28
N GLY A 459 -7.54 22.77 7.63
CA GLY A 459 -7.71 22.63 6.17
C GLY A 459 -7.90 21.17 5.70
N ILE A 460 -8.15 20.23 6.62
CA ILE A 460 -8.39 18.81 6.29
C ILE A 460 -9.87 18.64 5.95
N LYS A 461 -10.14 18.06 4.77
CA LYS A 461 -11.51 17.83 4.29
C LYS A 461 -11.92 16.37 4.48
N HIS A 462 -13.15 16.13 4.89
CA HIS A 462 -13.74 14.81 5.04
C HIS A 462 -14.40 14.34 3.74
N TYR A 463 -14.09 13.11 3.31
CA TYR A 463 -14.70 12.44 2.17
C TYR A 463 -15.03 11.00 2.48
N THR A 464 -16.10 10.48 1.85
CA THR A 464 -16.46 9.06 1.84
C THR A 464 -16.05 8.42 0.51
N ALA A 465 -15.31 7.31 0.56
CA ALA A 465 -14.93 6.50 -0.58
C ALA A 465 -16.03 5.47 -0.89
N PHE A 466 -16.65 5.58 -2.06
CA PHE A 466 -17.78 4.73 -2.46
C PHE A 466 -17.36 3.37 -3.02
N ASP A 467 -16.08 3.13 -3.17
CA ASP A 467 -15.46 1.84 -3.49
C ASP A 467 -14.88 1.11 -2.26
N SER A 468 -14.84 1.77 -1.10
CA SER A 468 -14.49 1.16 0.19
C SER A 468 -15.77 0.85 0.97
N ILE A 469 -16.23 -0.41 0.90
CA ILE A 469 -17.50 -0.83 1.53
C ILE A 469 -17.21 -1.66 2.78
N VAL A 470 -17.86 -1.30 3.89
CA VAL A 470 -17.72 -1.97 5.19
C VAL A 470 -19.10 -2.22 5.78
N TYR A 471 -19.31 -3.42 6.32
CA TYR A 471 -20.51 -3.75 7.09
C TYR A 471 -20.32 -3.38 8.56
N HIS A 472 -21.36 -2.82 9.17
CA HIS A 472 -21.37 -2.42 10.57
C HIS A 472 -22.60 -3.03 11.25
N ILE A 473 -22.37 -3.92 12.21
CA ILE A 473 -23.43 -4.60 12.94
C ILE A 473 -24.21 -3.61 13.82
N GLN A 474 -23.56 -2.55 14.28
CA GLN A 474 -24.08 -1.56 15.22
C GLN A 474 -24.33 -2.15 16.63
N GLU A 475 -23.78 -1.51 17.67
CA GLU A 475 -23.91 -1.92 19.10
C GLU A 475 -23.50 -3.37 19.39
N GLY A 476 -22.58 -3.95 18.57
CA GLY A 476 -22.26 -5.36 18.63
C GLY A 476 -21.78 -5.87 19.99
N GLU A 477 -20.82 -5.21 20.63
CA GLU A 477 -20.35 -5.63 21.96
C GLU A 477 -21.28 -5.21 23.11
N GLN A 478 -22.11 -4.18 22.89
CA GLN A 478 -23.05 -3.70 23.92
C GLN A 478 -24.23 -4.64 24.13
N ASP A 479 -24.61 -5.40 23.11
CA ASP A 479 -25.69 -6.38 23.20
C ASP A 479 -25.31 -7.65 24.01
N GLU A 480 -24.01 -7.80 24.36
CA GLU A 480 -23.49 -8.94 25.13
C GLU A 480 -23.34 -8.60 26.63
N GLU A 481 -23.54 -7.34 27.05
CA GLU A 481 -23.59 -6.90 28.44
C GLU A 481 -25.02 -7.00 29.04
#